data_2e881e730a5bd0930b55ab677285797b
#
_entry.id   2e881e730a5bd0930b55ab677285797b
#
_cell.length_a   1.000
_cell.length_b   1.000
_cell.length_c   1.000
_cell.angle_alpha   90.00
_cell.angle_beta   90.00
_cell.angle_gamma   90.00
#
_symmetry.space_group_name_H-M   'P 1'
#
loop_
_entity.id
_entity.type
_entity.pdbx_description
1 polymer ?
#
loop_
_entity_poly.entity_id
_entity_poly.type
_entity_poly.pdbx_seq_one_letter_code
_entity_poly.pdbx_strand_id
1 'polypeptide(L)'
;MKYIITESQINKLVFLYLDSQDWHTWDIGDGEFNVADGQYGKDVMKFRIQQSSRVSDHEFNVIYISDDLVTKISELFSISSKKSIGAIIDWFNQKYDKNLTMDDFEWMPSSDTYYDDEEENN
;
A
#
# COMPACT_ATOMS: atom_id res chain seq x y z
N MET A 1 3.39 -3.31 -34.43
CA MET A 1 2.10 -3.80 -33.94
C MET A 1 1.86 -3.39 -32.51
N LYS A 2 0.70 -2.95 -32.23
CA LYS A 2 0.34 -2.57 -30.88
C LYS A 2 -0.51 -3.62 -30.21
N TYR A 3 -0.24 -3.85 -28.96
CA TYR A 3 -1.06 -4.73 -28.16
C TYR A 3 -1.97 -3.88 -27.30
N ILE A 4 -3.22 -4.27 -27.23
CA ILE A 4 -4.17 -3.63 -26.35
C ILE A 4 -4.27 -4.50 -25.12
N ILE A 5 -3.89 -3.93 -23.98
CA ILE A 5 -3.92 -4.66 -22.73
C ILE A 5 -5.13 -4.20 -21.94
N THR A 6 -6.01 -5.12 -21.62
CA THR A 6 -7.19 -4.80 -20.84
C THR A 6 -6.82 -4.57 -19.38
N GLU A 7 -7.73 -3.93 -18.64
CA GLU A 7 -7.50 -3.67 -17.25
C GLU A 7 -7.31 -4.95 -16.45
N SER A 8 -8.07 -6.00 -16.79
CA SER A 8 -7.92 -7.25 -16.07
C SER A 8 -6.56 -7.88 -16.34
N GLN A 9 -6.04 -7.72 -17.55
CA GLN A 9 -4.71 -8.22 -17.86
C GLN A 9 -3.63 -7.46 -17.10
N ILE A 10 -3.80 -6.14 -17.01
CA ILE A 10 -2.85 -5.32 -16.27
C ILE A 10 -2.87 -5.71 -14.79
N ASN A 11 -4.06 -5.89 -14.23
CA ASN A 11 -4.16 -6.29 -12.84
C ASN A 11 -3.46 -7.62 -12.58
N LYS A 12 -3.60 -8.57 -13.50
CA LYS A 12 -2.90 -9.85 -13.36
C LYS A 12 -1.39 -9.65 -13.37
N LEU A 13 -0.90 -8.81 -14.25
CA LEU A 13 0.53 -8.55 -14.33
C LEU A 13 1.04 -7.88 -13.06
N VAL A 14 0.27 -6.92 -12.56
CA VAL A 14 0.64 -6.26 -11.29
C VAL A 14 0.65 -7.27 -10.15
N PHE A 15 -0.36 -8.15 -10.12
CA PHE A 15 -0.42 -9.18 -9.08
C PHE A 15 0.80 -10.09 -9.15
N LEU A 16 1.17 -10.53 -10.36
CA LEU A 16 2.34 -11.38 -10.51
C LEU A 16 3.60 -10.67 -10.06
N TYR A 17 3.73 -9.41 -10.41
CA TYR A 17 4.87 -8.64 -10.00
C TYR A 17 4.93 -8.53 -8.47
N LEU A 18 3.80 -8.19 -7.85
CA LEU A 18 3.77 -8.04 -6.40
C LEU A 18 4.04 -9.37 -5.70
N ASP A 19 3.49 -10.48 -6.25
CA ASP A 19 3.73 -11.79 -5.67
C ASP A 19 5.19 -12.20 -5.76
N SER A 20 5.92 -11.65 -6.72
CA SER A 20 7.32 -12.03 -6.92
C SER A 20 8.26 -11.27 -5.99
N GLN A 21 7.77 -10.28 -5.28
CA GLN A 21 8.60 -9.49 -4.38
C GLN A 21 8.77 -10.20 -3.04
N ASP A 22 9.83 -9.84 -2.35
CA ASP A 22 10.16 -10.46 -1.06
C ASP A 22 9.54 -9.62 0.06
N TRP A 23 8.25 -9.79 0.27
CA TRP A 23 7.55 -8.99 1.27
C TRP A 23 7.74 -9.56 2.66
N HIS A 24 7.97 -8.67 3.61
CA HIS A 24 8.06 -9.03 5.02
C HIS A 24 7.00 -8.27 5.78
N THR A 25 6.25 -8.99 6.57
CA THR A 25 5.13 -8.41 7.32
C THR A 25 5.53 -8.28 8.79
N TRP A 26 5.32 -7.10 9.33
CA TRP A 26 5.63 -6.81 10.74
C TRP A 26 4.33 -6.56 11.48
N ASP A 27 3.97 -7.48 12.35
CA ASP A 27 2.79 -7.36 13.18
C ASP A 27 3.07 -6.36 14.28
N ILE A 28 2.23 -5.35 14.40
CA ILE A 28 2.41 -4.34 15.44
C ILE A 28 1.32 -4.40 16.49
N GLY A 29 0.49 -5.45 16.45
CA GLY A 29 -0.55 -5.67 17.46
C GLY A 29 -1.91 -5.18 17.01
N ASP A 30 -2.94 -5.71 17.65
CA ASP A 30 -4.33 -5.29 17.45
C ASP A 30 -4.81 -5.43 16.01
N GLY A 31 -4.24 -6.38 15.28
CA GLY A 31 -4.64 -6.61 13.89
C GLY A 31 -3.98 -5.70 12.88
N GLU A 32 -3.11 -4.82 13.32
CA GLU A 32 -2.42 -3.90 12.44
C GLU A 32 -1.03 -4.43 12.09
N PHE A 33 -0.56 -4.08 10.91
CA PHE A 33 0.76 -4.55 10.49
C PHE A 33 1.35 -3.66 9.39
N ASN A 34 2.64 -3.80 9.22
CA ASN A 34 3.37 -3.12 8.15
C ASN A 34 3.91 -4.16 7.19
N VAL A 35 4.07 -3.76 5.94
CA VAL A 35 4.65 -4.61 4.90
C VAL A 35 5.88 -3.91 4.36
N ALA A 36 7.02 -4.59 4.37
CA ALA A 36 8.28 -4.05 3.90
C ALA A 36 8.78 -4.87 2.71
N ASP A 37 9.55 -4.22 1.85
CA ASP A 37 10.18 -4.88 0.72
C ASP A 37 11.56 -5.36 1.18
N GLY A 38 11.65 -6.66 1.45
CA GLY A 38 12.87 -7.24 1.97
C GLY A 38 12.93 -7.16 3.48
N GLN A 39 13.78 -8.00 4.05
CA GLN A 39 13.85 -8.13 5.50
C GLN A 39 14.28 -6.83 6.18
N TYR A 40 15.13 -6.08 5.52
CA TYR A 40 15.64 -4.83 6.07
C TYR A 40 15.19 -3.62 5.26
N GLY A 41 14.20 -3.83 4.42
CA GLY A 41 13.72 -2.76 3.57
C GLY A 41 12.79 -1.81 4.32
N LYS A 42 12.44 -0.73 3.64
CA LYS A 42 11.50 0.23 4.19
C LYS A 42 10.09 -0.31 4.07
N ASP A 43 9.24 0.12 4.99
CA ASP A 43 7.82 -0.19 4.88
C ASP A 43 7.26 0.46 3.61
N VAL A 44 6.50 -0.30 2.87
CA VAL A 44 5.86 0.21 1.65
C VAL A 44 4.35 0.23 1.78
N MET A 45 3.80 -0.50 2.73
CA MET A 45 2.38 -0.49 3.02
C MET A 45 2.18 -0.61 4.52
N LYS A 46 1.10 0.00 5.02
CA LYS A 46 0.74 -0.12 6.43
C LYS A 46 -0.76 -0.28 6.53
N PHE A 47 -1.19 -1.24 7.31
CA PHE A 47 -2.60 -1.47 7.56
C PHE A 47 -2.92 -1.02 8.97
N ARG A 48 -3.92 -0.16 9.11
CA ARG A 48 -4.31 0.39 10.40
C ARG A 48 -5.80 0.29 10.59
N ILE A 49 -6.20 0.17 11.83
CA ILE A 49 -7.59 0.17 12.24
C ILE A 49 -7.78 1.38 13.14
N GLN A 50 -8.61 2.30 12.69
CA GLN A 50 -8.82 3.55 13.41
C GLN A 50 -10.25 3.65 13.89
N GLN A 51 -10.43 4.32 14.98
CA GLN A 51 -11.76 4.55 15.52
C GLN A 51 -12.12 6.01 15.35
N SER A 52 -13.36 6.23 14.99
CA SER A 52 -13.86 7.59 14.90
C SER A 52 -14.12 8.12 16.30
N SER A 53 -13.54 9.25 16.61
CA SER A 53 -13.75 9.85 17.92
C SER A 53 -15.16 10.41 18.03
N ARG A 54 -15.85 10.59 16.93
CA ARG A 54 -17.20 11.15 16.95
C ARG A 54 -18.25 10.08 17.13
N VAL A 55 -17.98 8.90 16.60
CA VAL A 55 -18.88 7.77 16.71
C VAL A 55 -18.09 6.68 17.39
N SER A 56 -18.24 6.62 18.70
CA SER A 56 -17.32 5.86 19.55
C SER A 56 -17.20 4.39 19.16
N ASP A 57 -18.25 3.82 18.57
CA ASP A 57 -18.21 2.40 18.24
C ASP A 57 -17.83 2.15 16.81
N HIS A 58 -17.52 3.18 16.04
CA HIS A 58 -17.26 3.04 14.63
C HIS A 58 -15.77 2.87 14.37
N GLU A 59 -15.44 1.78 13.72
CA GLU A 59 -14.05 1.52 13.29
C GLU A 59 -13.99 1.60 11.78
N PHE A 60 -12.86 2.06 11.27
CA PHE A 60 -12.61 2.00 9.85
C PHE A 60 -11.16 1.64 9.62
N ASN A 61 -10.92 1.01 8.50
CA ASN A 61 -9.60 0.53 8.14
C ASN A 61 -8.94 1.50 7.18
N VAL A 62 -7.63 1.61 7.29
CA VAL A 62 -6.86 2.49 6.42
C VAL A 62 -5.67 1.71 5.90
N ILE A 63 -5.41 1.85 4.61
CA ILE A 63 -4.20 1.31 4.02
C ILE A 63 -3.34 2.47 3.57
N TYR A 64 -2.12 2.52 4.09
CA TYR A 64 -1.12 3.50 3.67
C TYR A 64 -0.21 2.83 2.65
N ILE A 65 0.00 3.49 1.53
CA ILE A 65 0.85 2.95 0.47
C ILE A 65 1.93 3.98 0.16
N SER A 66 3.14 3.49 -0.01
CA SER A 66 4.29 4.33 -0.31
C SER A 66 4.20 4.90 -1.71
N ASP A 67 4.59 6.15 -1.85
CA ASP A 67 4.66 6.80 -3.15
C ASP A 67 5.65 6.07 -4.07
N ASP A 68 6.74 5.58 -3.51
CA ASP A 68 7.73 4.87 -4.29
C ASP A 68 7.15 3.61 -4.94
N LEU A 69 6.33 2.87 -4.22
CA LEU A 69 5.73 1.67 -4.77
C LEU A 69 4.75 2.02 -5.87
N VAL A 70 3.93 3.03 -5.65
CA VAL A 70 2.95 3.44 -6.67
C VAL A 70 3.68 3.91 -7.93
N THR A 71 4.72 4.70 -7.76
CA THR A 71 5.50 5.19 -8.90
C THR A 71 6.12 4.03 -9.67
N LYS A 72 6.67 3.06 -8.96
CA LYS A 72 7.30 1.92 -9.61
C LYS A 72 6.28 1.13 -10.44
N ILE A 73 5.12 0.86 -9.87
CA ILE A 73 4.07 0.13 -10.59
C ILE A 73 3.60 0.93 -11.80
N SER A 74 3.39 2.23 -11.61
CA SER A 74 2.94 3.10 -12.70
C SER A 74 3.92 3.08 -13.86
N GLU A 75 5.20 3.13 -13.57
CA GLU A 75 6.22 3.16 -14.61
C GLU A 75 6.39 1.81 -15.27
N LEU A 76 6.39 0.74 -14.48
CA LEU A 76 6.57 -0.59 -15.04
C LEU A 76 5.46 -0.98 -16.00
N PHE A 77 4.24 -0.59 -15.69
CA PHE A 77 3.10 -1.04 -16.46
C PHE A 77 2.45 0.07 -17.27
N SER A 78 3.03 1.26 -17.25
CA SER A 78 2.54 2.41 -18.01
C SER A 78 1.08 2.70 -17.71
N ILE A 79 0.74 2.75 -16.44
CA ILE A 79 -0.61 3.05 -16.00
C ILE A 79 -0.57 4.25 -15.05
N SER A 80 -1.75 4.82 -14.83
CA SER A 80 -1.84 5.98 -13.96
C SER A 80 -1.60 5.60 -12.51
N SER A 81 -1.29 6.59 -11.69
CA SER A 81 -1.13 6.35 -10.26
C SER A 81 -2.41 5.81 -9.65
N LYS A 82 -3.54 6.33 -10.07
CA LYS A 82 -4.81 5.88 -9.54
C LYS A 82 -5.04 4.40 -9.84
N LYS A 83 -4.75 3.97 -11.07
CA LYS A 83 -4.89 2.56 -11.41
C LYS A 83 -3.89 1.70 -10.66
N SER A 84 -2.70 2.22 -10.45
CA SER A 84 -1.69 1.51 -9.68
C SER A 84 -2.16 1.29 -8.25
N ILE A 85 -2.70 2.33 -7.64
CA ILE A 85 -3.21 2.25 -6.27
C ILE A 85 -4.33 1.22 -6.19
N GLY A 86 -5.26 1.26 -7.14
CA GLY A 86 -6.36 0.30 -7.14
C GLY A 86 -5.88 -1.13 -7.26
N ALA A 87 -4.91 -1.38 -8.13
CA ALA A 87 -4.37 -2.72 -8.31
C ALA A 87 -3.64 -3.19 -7.05
N ILE A 88 -2.90 -2.30 -6.41
CA ILE A 88 -2.20 -2.64 -5.17
C ILE A 88 -3.21 -2.99 -4.08
N ILE A 89 -4.27 -2.21 -3.96
CA ILE A 89 -5.30 -2.48 -2.96
C ILE A 89 -5.96 -3.83 -3.23
N ASP A 90 -6.28 -4.12 -4.49
CA ASP A 90 -6.89 -5.41 -4.83
C ASP A 90 -5.96 -6.56 -4.47
N TRP A 91 -4.67 -6.41 -4.76
CA TRP A 91 -3.69 -7.42 -4.40
C TRP A 91 -3.61 -7.59 -2.88
N PHE A 92 -3.59 -6.47 -2.16
CA PHE A 92 -3.50 -6.48 -0.71
C PHE A 92 -4.71 -7.19 -0.10
N ASN A 93 -5.90 -6.88 -0.62
CA ASN A 93 -7.13 -7.53 -0.13
C ASN A 93 -7.07 -9.03 -0.31
N GLN A 94 -6.58 -9.47 -1.45
CA GLN A 94 -6.53 -10.88 -1.73
C GLN A 94 -5.48 -11.59 -0.88
N LYS A 95 -4.35 -10.95 -0.71
CA LYS A 95 -3.26 -11.58 0.02
C LYS A 95 -3.53 -11.63 1.52
N TYR A 96 -4.15 -10.60 2.06
CA TYR A 96 -4.32 -10.48 3.51
C TYR A 96 -5.78 -10.58 3.94
N ASP A 97 -6.65 -10.98 3.03
CA ASP A 97 -8.07 -11.21 3.33
C ASP A 97 -8.73 -9.96 3.91
N LYS A 98 -8.65 -8.88 3.16
CA LYS A 98 -9.25 -7.60 3.53
C LYS A 98 -10.26 -7.17 2.48
N ASN A 99 -10.99 -6.11 2.78
CA ASN A 99 -12.02 -5.57 1.88
C ASN A 99 -11.90 -4.07 1.76
N LEU A 100 -10.69 -3.60 1.49
CA LEU A 100 -10.43 -2.18 1.41
C LEU A 100 -10.83 -1.64 0.03
N THR A 101 -11.15 -0.36 -0.01
CA THR A 101 -11.47 0.33 -1.26
C THR A 101 -10.56 1.54 -1.40
N MET A 102 -10.69 2.25 -2.51
CA MET A 102 -9.91 3.47 -2.73
C MET A 102 -10.20 4.51 -1.65
N ASP A 103 -11.39 4.48 -1.06
CA ASP A 103 -11.72 5.42 0.00
C ASP A 103 -10.92 5.17 1.26
N ASP A 104 -10.37 3.98 1.40
CA ASP A 104 -9.59 3.62 2.58
C ASP A 104 -8.10 3.89 2.40
N PHE A 105 -7.73 4.44 1.26
CA PHE A 105 -6.33 4.67 0.93
C PHE A 105 -5.84 6.02 1.43
N GLU A 106 -4.61 6.03 1.94
CA GLU A 106 -3.89 7.25 2.26
C GLU A 106 -2.46 7.08 1.82
N TRP A 107 -1.83 8.18 1.44
CA TRP A 107 -0.41 8.15 1.16
C TRP A 107 0.36 7.90 2.44
N MET A 108 1.34 7.03 2.36
CA MET A 108 2.20 6.78 3.50
C MET A 108 3.03 8.03 3.77
N PRO A 109 3.07 8.50 5.02
CA PRO A 109 3.94 9.63 5.35
C PRO A 109 5.39 9.27 5.02
N SER A 110 6.14 10.25 4.58
CA SER A 110 7.54 10.02 4.26
C SER A 110 8.30 9.73 5.54
N SER A 111 8.85 8.54 5.63
CA SER A 111 9.64 8.20 6.79
C SER A 111 10.91 9.01 6.87
N ASP A 112 11.39 9.44 5.72
CA ASP A 112 12.57 10.27 5.70
C ASP A 112 12.30 11.60 6.37
N THR A 113 11.19 12.18 6.01
CA THR A 113 10.78 13.44 6.60
C THR A 113 10.55 13.27 8.09
N TYR A 114 9.97 12.17 8.43
CA TYR A 114 9.66 11.89 9.82
C TYR A 114 10.93 11.88 10.68
N TYR A 115 11.94 11.20 10.21
CA TYR A 115 13.18 11.13 10.96
C TYR A 115 13.88 12.47 11.01
N ASP A 116 13.85 13.17 9.91
CA ASP A 116 14.47 14.49 9.85
C ASP A 116 13.83 15.43 10.83
N ASP A 117 12.52 15.34 10.96
CA ASP A 117 11.80 16.21 11.87
C ASP A 117 12.26 16.01 13.29
N GLU A 118 12.48 14.79 13.68
CA GLU A 118 12.94 14.51 15.01
C GLU A 118 14.29 15.15 15.28
N GLU A 119 15.13 15.09 14.31
CA GLU A 119 16.45 15.65 14.46
C GLU A 119 16.41 17.14 14.54
N GLU A 120 15.53 17.71 13.77
CA GLU A 120 15.43 19.16 13.73
C GLU A 120 14.98 19.77 15.02
N ASN A 121 14.27 19.00 15.78
CA ASN A 121 13.76 19.51 17.02
C ASN A 121 14.85 19.74 18.05
N ASN A 122 16.00 19.37 17.73
CA ASN A 122 17.11 19.50 18.66
C ASN A 122 17.75 20.88 18.68
#